data_a72cc5584b37442f53160c1de3a8a5c1
#
_entry.id   a72cc5584b37442f53160c1de3a8a5c1
#
_cell.length_a   1.000
_cell.length_b   1.000
_cell.length_c   1.000
_cell.angle_alpha   90.00
_cell.angle_beta   90.00
_cell.angle_gamma   90.00
#
_symmetry.space_group_name_H-M   'P 1'
#
loop_
_entity.id
_entity.type
_entity.pdbx_description
1 polymer ?
#
loop_
_entity_poly.entity_id
_entity_poly.type
_entity_poly.pdbx_seq_one_letter_code
_entity_poly.pdbx_strand_id
1 'polypeptide(L)'
;MRYARRGVLTDMRRAQERILSQNPAAHSRPLDLDQLDAHLRLVSEGENSVSQVQERMQGRVTPPYSEEDQLRDLIDEETEAFNDLVCDSGRPLYPISLMAEVSRNPEEYRDKLRPFWDYPRDSQVSWLVFQRQLKRWHAFRNWQIDNRGLEVDDGGFPAYVEMMKRLYTKDGYDDGVAKIEADPTYLQSGWAYEQRIRRWQRYHQRERDCNGFSDYVDAVKRRLARHGFTQPFQLQEDPKLQDKLTTWIEYLCFEYWWLDRYTDSIERLKPDHDRRWQELVDKKIPKPHETQEFIRTTPSSMQRQRDDDQAWKAKMAAEAEAKRVYFLTQKDPSRLSIPEEKRKQMLLAATIKIVAAKKLYESTKQRNDLVTNFIRETFAYVGAKRDAAGHAALTQWVLEQVPLIEAESVQPNMTVAAPDTKSGKRKRSQDDANPE
;
A
#
# COMPACT_ATOMS: atom_id res chain seq x y z
N MET A 1 -5.52 12.65 0.00
CA MET A 1 -4.61 13.00 -1.10
C MET A 1 -3.13 12.93 -0.72
N ARG A 2 -2.66 13.41 0.46
CA ARG A 2 -1.24 13.35 0.87
C ARG A 2 -0.70 11.91 0.97
N TYR A 3 -1.44 10.94 1.50
CA TYR A 3 -0.99 9.53 1.61
C TYR A 3 -0.88 8.84 0.26
N ALA A 4 -1.85 9.01 -0.62
CA ALA A 4 -1.74 8.50 -1.99
C ALA A 4 -0.60 9.20 -2.76
N ARG A 5 -0.33 10.47 -2.46
CA ARG A 5 0.74 11.27 -3.09
C ARG A 5 2.10 11.07 -2.41
N ARG A 6 2.18 10.82 -1.08
CA ARG A 6 3.42 10.33 -0.44
C ARG A 6 3.79 8.95 -0.96
N GLY A 7 2.82 8.05 -1.18
CA GLY A 7 3.07 6.78 -1.87
C GLY A 7 3.62 7.00 -3.27
N VAL A 8 3.02 7.90 -4.05
CA VAL A 8 3.49 8.25 -5.40
C VAL A 8 4.84 8.97 -5.35
N LEU A 9 5.06 9.90 -4.43
CA LEU A 9 6.35 10.58 -4.26
C LEU A 9 7.44 9.62 -3.77
N THR A 10 7.12 8.70 -2.86
CA THR A 10 8.05 7.67 -2.38
C THR A 10 8.36 6.65 -3.48
N ASP A 11 7.36 6.29 -4.29
CA ASP A 11 7.55 5.39 -5.43
C ASP A 11 8.26 6.09 -6.60
N MET A 12 8.01 7.38 -6.83
CA MET A 12 8.76 8.20 -7.78
C MET A 12 10.22 8.36 -7.34
N ARG A 13 10.48 8.60 -6.06
CA ARG A 13 11.83 8.67 -5.51
C ARG A 13 12.56 7.34 -5.64
N ARG A 14 11.92 6.21 -5.33
CA ARG A 14 12.45 4.85 -5.54
C ARG A 14 12.63 4.52 -7.02
N ALA A 15 11.74 4.99 -7.91
CA ALA A 15 11.89 4.83 -9.35
C ALA A 15 13.06 5.66 -9.88
N GLN A 16 13.25 6.88 -9.38
CA GLN A 16 14.37 7.75 -9.72
C GLN A 16 15.72 7.20 -9.21
N GLU A 17 15.73 6.64 -7.99
CA GLU A 17 16.90 5.93 -7.45
C GLU A 17 17.22 4.66 -8.25
N ARG A 18 16.21 3.92 -8.74
CA ARG A 18 16.42 2.76 -9.66
C ARG A 18 16.95 3.18 -11.01
N ILE A 19 16.47 4.29 -11.57
CA ILE A 19 16.97 4.82 -12.86
C ILE A 19 18.42 5.29 -12.72
N LEU A 20 18.77 5.94 -11.62
CA LEU A 20 20.14 6.37 -11.32
C LEU A 20 21.08 5.17 -11.07
N SER A 21 20.57 4.08 -10.47
CA SER A 21 21.36 2.86 -10.25
C SER A 21 21.52 1.98 -11.49
N GLN A 22 20.73 2.19 -12.55
CA GLN A 22 20.81 1.43 -13.80
C GLN A 22 21.67 2.08 -14.87
N ASN A 23 22.37 3.18 -14.56
CA ASN A 23 23.26 3.85 -15.52
C ASN A 23 24.72 3.39 -15.33
N PRO A 24 25.19 2.32 -16.01
CA PRO A 24 26.52 1.74 -15.80
C PRO A 24 27.67 2.64 -16.28
N ALA A 25 27.37 3.73 -16.99
CA ALA A 25 28.40 4.65 -17.51
C ALA A 25 28.95 5.64 -16.45
N ALA A 26 28.36 5.71 -15.24
CA ALA A 26 28.81 6.64 -14.20
C ALA A 26 29.90 6.08 -13.29
N HIS A 27 30.22 4.79 -13.38
CA HIS A 27 31.13 4.11 -12.43
C HIS A 27 32.51 3.73 -12.99
N SER A 28 32.89 4.20 -14.18
CA SER A 28 34.18 3.82 -14.79
C SER A 28 35.29 4.90 -14.75
N ARG A 29 35.16 5.94 -13.90
CA ARG A 29 36.29 6.79 -13.60
C ARG A 29 37.06 6.21 -12.40
N PRO A 30 38.35 5.86 -12.54
CA PRO A 30 39.14 5.47 -11.39
C PRO A 30 39.11 6.61 -10.36
N LEU A 31 38.86 6.29 -9.09
CA LEU A 31 38.93 7.23 -7.99
C LEU A 31 40.36 7.78 -7.96
N ASP A 32 40.50 9.09 -8.19
CA ASP A 32 41.76 9.77 -8.01
C ASP A 32 41.98 9.96 -6.51
N LEU A 33 42.77 9.06 -5.94
CA LEU A 33 43.09 9.03 -4.52
C LEU A 33 43.83 10.30 -4.08
N ASP A 34 44.58 10.95 -4.97
CA ASP A 34 45.30 12.19 -4.68
C ASP A 34 44.34 13.37 -4.56
N GLN A 35 43.24 13.39 -5.37
CA GLN A 35 42.17 14.38 -5.21
C GLN A 35 41.37 14.15 -3.91
N LEU A 36 41.16 12.91 -3.52
CA LEU A 36 40.46 12.58 -2.27
C LEU A 36 41.31 13.00 -1.05
N ASP A 37 42.62 12.73 -1.09
CA ASP A 37 43.55 13.12 -0.02
C ASP A 37 43.70 14.65 0.09
N ALA A 38 43.76 15.36 -1.03
CA ALA A 38 43.71 16.83 -1.06
C ALA A 38 42.40 17.39 -0.49
N HIS A 39 41.28 16.76 -0.76
CA HIS A 39 39.96 17.16 -0.21
C HIS A 39 39.88 16.90 1.29
N LEU A 40 40.41 15.76 1.76
CA LEU A 40 40.45 15.41 3.18
C LEU A 40 41.37 16.34 3.96
N ARG A 41 42.51 16.80 3.37
CA ARG A 41 43.37 17.81 3.97
C ARG A 41 42.73 19.18 4.10
N LEU A 42 41.98 19.63 3.07
CA LEU A 42 41.21 20.87 3.11
C LEU A 42 40.09 20.83 4.17
N VAL A 43 39.49 19.67 4.42
CA VAL A 43 38.49 19.47 5.47
C VAL A 43 39.15 19.47 6.85
N SER A 44 40.34 18.89 7.00
CA SER A 44 41.07 18.86 8.30
C SER A 44 41.69 20.19 8.69
N GLU A 45 42.08 21.05 7.73
CA GLU A 45 42.58 22.41 7.99
C GLU A 45 41.46 23.42 8.29
N GLY A 46 40.16 23.03 8.04
CA GLY A 46 38.97 23.84 8.30
C GLY A 46 38.30 23.61 9.66
N GLU A 47 38.97 22.99 10.64
CA GLU A 47 38.34 22.62 11.93
C GLU A 47 37.68 23.77 12.71
N ASN A 48 38.07 25.02 12.44
CA ASN A 48 37.44 26.21 13.07
C ASN A 48 36.09 26.60 12.44
N SER A 49 35.78 26.14 11.22
CA SER A 49 34.49 26.43 10.57
C SER A 49 33.41 25.37 10.84
N VAL A 50 33.83 24.12 11.13
CA VAL A 50 32.90 23.02 11.43
C VAL A 50 32.19 23.26 12.75
N SER A 51 32.86 23.80 13.77
CA SER A 51 32.22 24.13 15.05
C SER A 51 31.14 25.21 14.91
N GLN A 52 31.38 26.25 14.09
CA GLN A 52 30.34 27.29 13.85
C GLN A 52 29.18 26.81 13.01
N VAL A 53 29.41 25.90 12.08
CA VAL A 53 28.33 25.27 11.29
C VAL A 53 27.52 24.29 12.17
N GLN A 54 28.19 23.56 13.05
CA GLN A 54 27.56 22.63 13.98
C GLN A 54 26.76 23.36 15.07
N GLU A 55 27.22 24.52 15.58
CA GLU A 55 26.42 25.39 16.45
C GLU A 55 25.23 26.02 15.74
N ARG A 56 25.35 26.41 14.45
CA ARG A 56 24.21 26.90 13.66
C ARG A 56 23.20 25.79 13.30
N MET A 57 23.64 24.55 13.15
CA MET A 57 22.75 23.39 12.96
C MET A 57 22.09 22.93 14.26
N GLN A 58 22.75 23.04 15.41
CA GLN A 58 22.17 22.73 16.72
C GLN A 58 21.07 23.74 17.14
N GLY A 59 21.07 24.96 16.59
CA GLY A 59 20.03 25.96 16.81
C GLY A 59 18.75 25.78 15.98
N ARG A 60 18.74 24.82 15.02
CA ARG A 60 17.58 24.49 14.17
C ARG A 60 17.13 23.03 14.34
N VAL A 61 17.15 22.53 15.55
CA VAL A 61 16.44 21.28 15.84
C VAL A 61 14.96 21.65 15.83
N THR A 62 14.31 21.46 14.70
CA THR A 62 12.85 21.39 14.67
C THR A 62 12.46 20.37 15.74
N PRO A 63 11.63 20.72 16.73
CA PRO A 63 11.22 19.77 17.74
C PRO A 63 10.69 18.51 17.03
N PRO A 64 11.00 17.31 17.52
CA PRO A 64 10.52 16.10 16.89
C PRO A 64 9.01 16.21 16.78
N TYR A 65 8.49 16.04 15.57
CA TYR A 65 7.08 16.11 15.25
C TYR A 65 6.34 15.11 16.15
N SER A 66 5.50 15.63 17.05
CA SER A 66 4.89 14.79 18.09
C SER A 66 3.87 13.81 17.49
N GLU A 67 3.62 12.69 18.16
CA GLU A 67 2.57 11.74 17.74
C GLU A 67 1.19 12.40 17.70
N GLU A 68 0.95 13.37 18.59
CA GLU A 68 -0.29 14.16 18.64
C GLU A 68 -0.43 15.08 17.43
N ASP A 69 0.65 15.70 16.97
CA ASP A 69 0.63 16.53 15.76
C ASP A 69 0.40 15.68 14.52
N GLN A 70 1.03 14.49 14.47
CA GLN A 70 0.79 13.52 13.38
C GLN A 70 -0.68 13.06 13.34
N LEU A 71 -1.25 12.75 14.48
CA LEU A 71 -2.67 12.36 14.56
C LEU A 71 -3.60 13.50 14.14
N ARG A 72 -3.29 14.75 14.54
CA ARG A 72 -4.06 15.93 14.14
C ARG A 72 -4.05 16.11 12.63
N ASP A 73 -2.87 16.05 12.01
CA ASP A 73 -2.76 16.17 10.56
C ASP A 73 -3.53 15.05 9.83
N LEU A 74 -3.51 13.83 10.35
CA LEU A 74 -4.27 12.72 9.77
C LEU A 74 -5.79 12.95 9.89
N ILE A 75 -6.25 13.52 11.01
CA ILE A 75 -7.67 13.88 11.21
C ILE A 75 -8.08 15.00 10.26
N ASP A 76 -7.23 16.00 10.07
CA ASP A 76 -7.49 17.09 9.14
C ASP A 76 -7.56 16.60 7.69
N GLU A 77 -6.65 15.70 7.29
CA GLU A 77 -6.66 15.04 5.97
C GLU A 77 -7.93 14.20 5.74
N GLU A 78 -8.37 13.45 6.75
CA GLU A 78 -9.61 12.66 6.67
C GLU A 78 -10.84 13.56 6.61
N THR A 79 -10.83 14.68 7.36
CA THR A 79 -11.90 15.67 7.32
C THR A 79 -12.00 16.34 5.94
N GLU A 80 -10.87 16.68 5.33
CA GLU A 80 -10.83 17.21 3.97
C GLU A 80 -11.38 16.18 2.97
N ALA A 81 -10.96 14.93 3.08
CA ALA A 81 -11.43 13.86 2.21
C ALA A 81 -12.95 13.58 2.37
N PHE A 82 -13.47 13.66 3.60
CA PHE A 82 -14.90 13.57 3.86
C PHE A 82 -15.67 14.70 3.15
N ASN A 83 -15.21 15.94 3.29
CA ASN A 83 -15.86 17.10 2.67
C ASN A 83 -15.83 17.01 1.15
N ASP A 84 -14.70 16.65 0.56
CA ASP A 84 -14.55 16.48 -0.89
C ASP A 84 -15.46 15.36 -1.42
N LEU A 85 -15.60 14.26 -0.67
CA LEU A 85 -16.49 13.17 -1.03
C LEU A 85 -17.96 13.63 -1.04
N VAL A 86 -18.39 14.36 0.00
CA VAL A 86 -19.76 14.87 0.10
C VAL A 86 -20.05 15.91 -0.98
N CYS A 87 -19.10 16.81 -1.27
CA CYS A 87 -19.22 17.82 -2.33
C CYS A 87 -19.43 17.20 -3.72
N ASP A 88 -18.80 16.03 -3.99
CA ASP A 88 -19.01 15.29 -5.26
C ASP A 88 -20.16 14.25 -5.17
N SER A 89 -21.13 14.46 -4.28
CA SER A 89 -22.31 13.59 -4.10
C SER A 89 -21.99 12.15 -3.67
N GLY A 90 -20.79 11.90 -3.16
CA GLY A 90 -20.44 10.66 -2.48
C GLY A 90 -21.12 10.56 -1.13
N ARG A 91 -21.21 9.36 -0.58
CA ARG A 91 -21.81 9.12 0.75
C ARG A 91 -20.73 8.56 1.68
N PRO A 92 -20.38 9.28 2.76
CA PRO A 92 -19.38 8.81 3.71
C PRO A 92 -19.83 7.52 4.41
N LEU A 93 -18.86 6.66 4.75
CA LEU A 93 -19.09 5.38 5.42
C LEU A 93 -19.71 5.56 6.81
N TYR A 94 -19.35 6.65 7.50
CA TYR A 94 -19.91 7.04 8.79
C TYR A 94 -19.92 8.58 8.95
N PRO A 95 -20.75 9.12 9.87
CA PRO A 95 -20.80 10.56 10.13
C PRO A 95 -19.48 11.09 10.66
N ILE A 96 -19.07 12.29 10.24
CA ILE A 96 -17.81 12.94 10.64
C ILE A 96 -17.67 13.06 12.16
N SER A 97 -18.78 13.19 12.89
CA SER A 97 -18.80 13.28 14.36
C SER A 97 -18.22 12.04 15.07
N LEU A 98 -18.18 10.88 14.41
CA LEU A 98 -17.59 9.66 14.96
C LEU A 98 -16.09 9.55 14.72
N MET A 99 -15.48 10.46 13.95
CA MET A 99 -14.07 10.34 13.55
C MET A 99 -13.12 10.28 14.75
N ALA A 100 -13.35 11.11 15.77
CA ALA A 100 -12.50 11.14 16.96
C ALA A 100 -12.56 9.84 17.78
N GLU A 101 -13.69 9.14 17.77
CA GLU A 101 -13.85 7.83 18.44
C GLU A 101 -13.22 6.73 17.62
N VAL A 102 -13.50 6.72 16.32
CA VAL A 102 -12.98 5.73 15.37
C VAL A 102 -11.45 5.79 15.30
N SER A 103 -10.84 6.98 15.33
CA SER A 103 -9.38 7.14 15.33
C SER A 103 -8.70 6.61 16.58
N ARG A 104 -9.39 6.67 17.75
CA ARG A 104 -8.86 6.15 19.02
C ARG A 104 -8.99 4.63 19.15
N ASN A 105 -10.13 4.08 18.72
CA ASN A 105 -10.49 2.67 18.91
C ASN A 105 -10.95 2.02 17.60
N PRO A 106 -10.12 1.96 16.54
CA PRO A 106 -10.55 1.48 15.22
C PRO A 106 -11.04 0.02 15.25
N GLU A 107 -10.54 -0.82 16.15
CA GLU A 107 -10.95 -2.23 16.28
C GLU A 107 -12.42 -2.39 16.73
N GLU A 108 -12.95 -1.47 17.55
CA GLU A 108 -14.37 -1.47 17.95
C GLU A 108 -15.30 -1.18 16.78
N TYR A 109 -14.80 -0.44 15.79
CA TYR A 109 -15.54 -0.07 14.57
C TYR A 109 -15.20 -0.95 13.37
N ARG A 110 -14.46 -2.04 13.57
CA ARG A 110 -13.92 -2.89 12.49
C ARG A 110 -14.97 -3.34 11.48
N ASP A 111 -16.15 -3.79 11.95
CA ASP A 111 -17.21 -4.25 11.07
C ASP A 111 -17.78 -3.08 10.23
N LYS A 112 -17.91 -1.90 10.83
CA LYS A 112 -18.35 -0.69 10.12
C LYS A 112 -17.31 -0.23 9.10
N LEU A 113 -16.02 -0.32 9.42
CA LEU A 113 -14.92 0.10 8.55
C LEU A 113 -14.62 -0.93 7.44
N ARG A 114 -15.12 -2.16 7.57
CA ARG A 114 -14.82 -3.30 6.70
C ARG A 114 -14.87 -3.01 5.19
N PRO A 115 -15.82 -2.24 4.64
CA PRO A 115 -15.87 -1.93 3.21
C PRO A 115 -14.61 -1.27 2.66
N PHE A 116 -13.90 -0.50 3.50
CA PHE A 116 -12.68 0.23 3.14
C PHE A 116 -11.46 -0.17 3.99
N TRP A 117 -11.57 -1.27 4.74
CA TRP A 117 -10.49 -1.81 5.57
C TRP A 117 -9.55 -2.68 4.74
N ASP A 118 -8.42 -2.12 4.31
CA ASP A 118 -7.52 -2.83 3.39
C ASP A 118 -6.66 -3.91 4.05
N TYR A 119 -6.22 -3.72 5.32
CA TYR A 119 -5.29 -4.63 5.98
C TYR A 119 -5.51 -4.74 7.49
N PRO A 120 -5.76 -5.96 8.01
CA PRO A 120 -5.84 -6.18 9.45
C PRO A 120 -4.50 -6.03 10.19
N ARG A 121 -3.38 -5.81 9.46
CA ARG A 121 -2.04 -5.66 10.05
C ARG A 121 -1.68 -4.23 10.39
N ASP A 122 -2.36 -3.27 9.85
CA ASP A 122 -2.03 -1.84 10.01
C ASP A 122 -3.13 -1.16 10.79
N SER A 123 -3.29 -1.60 12.08
CA SER A 123 -4.33 -1.05 12.96
C SER A 123 -4.20 0.45 13.18
N GLN A 124 -2.99 1.01 13.10
CA GLN A 124 -2.75 2.44 13.30
C GLN A 124 -3.33 3.34 12.21
N VAL A 125 -3.49 2.82 10.99
CA VAL A 125 -4.02 3.58 9.85
C VAL A 125 -5.32 2.99 9.28
N SER A 126 -5.89 1.99 9.94
CA SER A 126 -7.10 1.31 9.48
C SER A 126 -8.34 2.22 9.44
N TRP A 127 -8.38 3.25 10.29
CA TRP A 127 -9.45 4.22 10.38
C TRP A 127 -9.43 5.30 9.28
N LEU A 128 -8.35 5.40 8.48
CA LEU A 128 -8.24 6.33 7.34
C LEU A 128 -9.09 5.85 6.14
N VAL A 129 -10.40 5.84 6.30
CA VAL A 129 -11.33 5.30 5.31
C VAL A 129 -11.83 6.33 4.32
N PHE A 130 -11.94 7.62 4.69
CA PHE A 130 -12.48 8.64 3.80
C PHE A 130 -11.52 8.96 2.65
N GLN A 131 -10.23 9.00 2.88
CA GLN A 131 -9.24 9.13 1.79
C GLN A 131 -9.32 7.94 0.82
N ARG A 132 -9.50 6.71 1.33
CA ARG A 132 -9.68 5.51 0.49
C ARG A 132 -10.99 5.57 -0.28
N GLN A 133 -12.05 5.99 0.39
CA GLN A 133 -13.38 6.14 -0.19
C GLN A 133 -13.38 7.21 -1.29
N LEU A 134 -12.79 8.39 -1.03
CA LEU A 134 -12.64 9.46 -2.01
C LEU A 134 -11.82 9.00 -3.22
N LYS A 135 -10.68 8.33 -2.98
CA LYS A 135 -9.87 7.75 -4.07
C LYS A 135 -10.68 6.77 -4.92
N ARG A 136 -11.50 5.92 -4.28
CA ARG A 136 -12.36 4.96 -4.98
C ARG A 136 -13.45 5.66 -5.77
N TRP A 137 -14.06 6.69 -5.18
CA TRP A 137 -15.06 7.52 -5.82
C TRP A 137 -14.51 8.24 -7.05
N HIS A 138 -13.33 8.84 -6.96
CA HIS A 138 -12.66 9.44 -8.11
C HIS A 138 -12.32 8.41 -9.21
N ALA A 139 -11.95 7.19 -8.83
CA ALA A 139 -11.76 6.11 -9.82
C ALA A 139 -13.07 5.77 -10.55
N PHE A 140 -14.19 5.75 -9.84
CA PHE A 140 -15.52 5.61 -10.43
C PHE A 140 -15.86 6.78 -11.37
N ARG A 141 -15.63 8.04 -10.96
CA ARG A 141 -15.87 9.21 -11.81
C ARG A 141 -15.06 9.14 -13.11
N ASN A 142 -13.80 8.75 -13.01
CA ASN A 142 -12.98 8.50 -14.18
C ASN A 142 -13.55 7.38 -15.08
N TRP A 143 -14.04 6.30 -14.48
CA TRP A 143 -14.66 5.20 -15.19
C TRP A 143 -15.95 5.63 -15.91
N GLN A 144 -16.79 6.48 -15.28
CA GLN A 144 -17.97 7.08 -15.93
C GLN A 144 -17.61 7.85 -17.21
N ILE A 145 -16.58 8.70 -17.12
CA ILE A 145 -16.10 9.52 -18.22
C ILE A 145 -15.54 8.66 -19.35
N ASP A 146 -14.69 7.67 -18.99
CA ASP A 146 -14.04 6.79 -19.97
C ASP A 146 -15.02 5.92 -20.74
N ASN A 147 -16.07 5.43 -20.09
CA ASN A 147 -17.11 4.63 -20.73
C ASN A 147 -18.06 5.45 -21.62
N ARG A 148 -18.13 6.76 -21.39
CA ARG A 148 -18.89 7.69 -22.26
C ARG A 148 -18.05 8.27 -23.39
N GLY A 149 -16.75 7.94 -23.43
CA GLY A 149 -15.82 8.51 -24.44
C GLY A 149 -15.59 10.01 -24.27
N LEU A 150 -15.88 10.54 -23.08
CA LEU A 150 -15.68 11.97 -22.79
C LEU A 150 -14.21 12.24 -22.51
N GLU A 151 -13.71 13.37 -23.04
CA GLU A 151 -12.39 13.87 -22.69
C GLU A 151 -12.50 14.84 -21.52
N VAL A 152 -11.66 14.63 -20.52
CA VAL A 152 -11.46 15.63 -19.46
C VAL A 152 -10.35 16.55 -19.91
N ASP A 153 -10.68 17.81 -20.08
CA ASP A 153 -9.65 18.85 -20.16
C ASP A 153 -9.04 19.01 -18.76
N ASP A 154 -7.88 18.40 -18.55
CA ASP A 154 -7.12 18.51 -17.31
C ASP A 154 -6.21 19.76 -17.30
N GLY A 155 -6.35 20.65 -18.28
CA GLY A 155 -5.51 21.83 -18.44
C GLY A 155 -4.06 21.51 -18.76
N GLY A 156 -3.74 20.24 -19.00
CA GLY A 156 -2.43 19.77 -19.42
C GLY A 156 -1.30 20.02 -18.41
N PHE A 157 -0.07 20.10 -18.93
CA PHE A 157 1.12 20.31 -18.11
C PHE A 157 1.08 21.60 -17.26
N PRO A 158 0.58 22.77 -17.77
CA PRO A 158 0.47 23.97 -16.96
C PRO A 158 -0.40 23.79 -15.70
N ALA A 159 -1.55 23.16 -15.83
CA ALA A 159 -2.43 22.90 -14.69
C ALA A 159 -1.78 21.93 -13.67
N TYR A 160 -1.03 20.94 -14.17
CA TYR A 160 -0.24 20.06 -13.31
C TYR A 160 0.82 20.82 -12.50
N VAL A 161 1.52 21.76 -13.13
CA VAL A 161 2.51 22.63 -12.46
C VAL A 161 1.86 23.45 -11.36
N GLU A 162 0.73 24.10 -11.63
CA GLU A 162 -0.01 24.87 -10.63
C GLU A 162 -0.54 24.00 -9.49
N MET A 163 -1.01 22.80 -9.79
CA MET A 163 -1.40 21.82 -8.78
C MET A 163 -0.22 21.45 -7.87
N MET A 164 0.96 21.19 -8.44
CA MET A 164 2.16 20.85 -7.68
C MET A 164 2.65 22.01 -6.81
N LYS A 165 2.58 23.27 -7.29
CA LYS A 165 2.87 24.46 -6.49
C LYS A 165 1.98 24.53 -5.26
N ARG A 166 0.65 24.45 -5.46
CA ARG A 166 -0.33 24.45 -4.35
C ARG A 166 -0.04 23.35 -3.34
N LEU A 167 0.30 22.15 -3.81
CA LEU A 167 0.66 21.04 -2.94
C LEU A 167 1.88 21.35 -2.09
N TYR A 168 2.96 21.84 -2.71
CA TYR A 168 4.19 22.16 -2.02
C TYR A 168 4.02 23.32 -1.03
N THR A 169 3.24 24.35 -1.40
CA THR A 169 2.89 25.44 -0.48
C THR A 169 2.09 24.91 0.72
N LYS A 170 1.10 24.05 0.48
CA LYS A 170 0.31 23.43 1.56
C LYS A 170 1.17 22.58 2.51
N ASP A 171 2.20 21.92 1.98
CA ASP A 171 3.13 21.07 2.75
C ASP A 171 4.28 21.87 3.39
N GLY A 172 4.32 23.20 3.20
CA GLY A 172 5.39 24.09 3.71
C GLY A 172 6.76 23.79 3.05
N TYR A 173 6.76 23.25 1.83
CA TYR A 173 7.99 22.95 1.10
C TYR A 173 8.38 24.09 0.16
N ASP A 174 8.80 25.21 0.76
CA ASP A 174 9.13 26.46 0.04
C ASP A 174 10.24 26.29 -1.00
N ASP A 175 11.28 25.49 -0.69
CA ASP A 175 12.35 25.16 -1.65
C ASP A 175 11.80 24.44 -2.89
N GLY A 176 10.79 23.62 -2.73
CA GLY A 176 10.09 22.95 -3.82
C GLY A 176 9.31 23.93 -4.70
N VAL A 177 8.63 24.91 -4.07
CA VAL A 177 7.90 25.97 -4.79
C VAL A 177 8.89 26.82 -5.58
N ALA A 178 9.98 27.30 -4.96
CA ALA A 178 11.02 28.09 -5.61
C ALA A 178 11.64 27.34 -6.79
N LYS A 179 11.86 26.02 -6.66
CA LYS A 179 12.36 25.20 -7.76
C LYS A 179 11.40 25.09 -8.93
N ILE A 180 10.08 24.96 -8.66
CA ILE A 180 9.05 24.95 -9.71
C ILE A 180 9.01 26.31 -10.44
N GLU A 181 9.15 27.40 -9.72
CA GLU A 181 9.15 28.74 -10.29
C GLU A 181 10.38 29.02 -11.15
N ALA A 182 11.55 28.50 -10.75
CA ALA A 182 12.77 28.62 -11.52
C ALA A 182 12.77 27.78 -12.80
N ASP A 183 12.31 26.53 -12.71
CA ASP A 183 12.23 25.61 -13.86
C ASP A 183 11.13 24.57 -13.64
N PRO A 184 9.92 24.76 -14.19
CA PRO A 184 8.84 23.80 -14.08
C PRO A 184 9.10 22.50 -14.88
N THR A 185 10.07 22.51 -15.83
CA THR A 185 10.26 21.38 -16.75
C THR A 185 10.73 20.11 -16.05
N TYR A 186 11.33 20.21 -14.86
CA TYR A 186 11.70 19.04 -14.08
C TYR A 186 10.47 18.19 -13.65
N LEU A 187 9.27 18.75 -13.66
CA LEU A 187 8.01 18.05 -13.39
C LEU A 187 7.48 17.26 -14.59
N GLN A 188 8.04 17.48 -15.80
CA GLN A 188 7.53 16.83 -17.03
C GLN A 188 7.56 15.30 -16.96
N SER A 189 8.58 14.72 -16.36
CA SER A 189 8.68 13.26 -16.21
C SER A 189 7.56 12.68 -15.30
N GLY A 190 7.23 13.39 -14.22
CA GLY A 190 6.13 13.05 -13.31
C GLY A 190 4.78 13.16 -14.03
N TRP A 191 4.54 14.26 -14.70
CA TRP A 191 3.33 14.47 -15.50
C TRP A 191 3.18 13.40 -16.59
N ALA A 192 4.23 13.14 -17.36
CA ALA A 192 4.21 12.12 -18.41
C ALA A 192 3.93 10.71 -17.84
N TYR A 193 4.41 10.41 -16.66
CA TYR A 193 4.10 9.17 -15.95
C TYR A 193 2.61 9.10 -15.57
N GLU A 194 2.05 10.17 -14.97
CA GLU A 194 0.63 10.23 -14.64
C GLU A 194 -0.25 10.11 -15.88
N GLN A 195 0.10 10.80 -16.97
CA GLN A 195 -0.61 10.70 -18.25
C GLN A 195 -0.54 9.28 -18.85
N ARG A 196 0.58 8.57 -18.66
CA ARG A 196 0.70 7.17 -19.09
C ARG A 196 -0.20 6.25 -18.29
N ILE A 197 -0.25 6.44 -16.96
CA ILE A 197 -1.15 5.69 -16.08
C ILE A 197 -2.60 5.96 -16.45
N ARG A 198 -2.97 7.22 -16.66
CA ARG A 198 -4.34 7.63 -17.04
C ARG A 198 -4.76 7.03 -18.38
N ARG A 199 -3.86 7.02 -19.39
CA ARG A 199 -4.11 6.35 -20.68
C ARG A 199 -4.30 4.85 -20.51
N TRP A 200 -3.48 4.21 -19.68
CA TRP A 200 -3.63 2.79 -19.38
C TRP A 200 -4.98 2.49 -18.71
N GLN A 201 -5.39 3.30 -17.73
CA GLN A 201 -6.70 3.19 -17.07
C GLN A 201 -7.83 3.31 -18.10
N ARG A 202 -7.81 4.35 -18.90
CA ARG A 202 -8.81 4.60 -19.96
C ARG A 202 -8.95 3.41 -20.93
N TYR A 203 -7.85 2.74 -21.23
CA TYR A 203 -7.86 1.58 -22.13
C TYR A 203 -8.31 0.29 -21.44
N HIS A 204 -7.84 0.03 -20.20
CA HIS A 204 -8.02 -1.25 -19.53
C HIS A 204 -9.14 -1.28 -18.47
N GLN A 205 -9.59 -0.13 -18.00
CA GLN A 205 -10.58 -0.01 -16.92
C GLN A 205 -11.90 0.56 -17.44
N ARG A 206 -12.40 0.02 -18.53
CA ARG A 206 -13.72 0.33 -19.10
C ARG A 206 -14.43 -0.93 -19.53
N GLU A 207 -15.73 -0.82 -19.82
CA GLU A 207 -16.49 -1.90 -20.44
C GLU A 207 -15.88 -2.26 -21.80
N ARG A 208 -15.84 -3.55 -22.06
CA ARG A 208 -15.31 -4.06 -23.34
C ARG A 208 -16.41 -4.05 -24.38
N ASP A 209 -16.01 -3.93 -25.64
CA ASP A 209 -16.89 -4.07 -26.80
C ASP A 209 -18.04 -3.03 -26.84
N CYS A 210 -17.85 -1.86 -26.19
CA CYS A 210 -18.77 -0.74 -26.25
C CYS A 210 -18.25 0.30 -27.27
N ASN A 211 -19.05 0.53 -28.32
CA ASN A 211 -18.75 1.48 -29.40
C ASN A 211 -19.44 2.84 -29.21
N GLY A 212 -20.12 3.04 -28.10
CA GLY A 212 -20.81 4.28 -27.77
C GLY A 212 -21.60 4.18 -26.47
N PHE A 213 -22.30 5.27 -26.13
CA PHE A 213 -23.03 5.38 -24.89
C PHE A 213 -24.18 4.35 -24.78
N SER A 214 -24.88 4.04 -25.89
CA SER A 214 -25.96 3.03 -25.90
C SER A 214 -25.44 1.64 -25.50
N ASP A 215 -24.29 1.22 -26.08
CA ASP A 215 -23.69 -0.09 -25.77
C ASP A 215 -23.24 -0.16 -24.32
N TYR A 216 -22.73 0.96 -23.79
CA TYR A 216 -22.36 1.09 -22.39
C TYR A 216 -23.57 0.96 -21.46
N VAL A 217 -24.70 1.64 -21.75
CA VAL A 217 -25.95 1.52 -20.99
C VAL A 217 -26.42 0.07 -20.93
N ASP A 218 -26.38 -0.63 -22.07
CA ASP A 218 -26.77 -2.04 -22.14
C ASP A 218 -25.80 -2.95 -21.37
N ALA A 219 -24.51 -2.66 -21.38
CA ALA A 219 -23.52 -3.39 -20.59
C ALA A 219 -23.76 -3.21 -19.09
N VAL A 220 -24.06 -1.99 -18.64
CA VAL A 220 -24.42 -1.69 -17.24
C VAL A 220 -25.68 -2.47 -16.83
N LYS A 221 -26.75 -2.42 -17.63
CA LYS A 221 -28.00 -3.16 -17.35
C LYS A 221 -27.77 -4.66 -17.27
N ARG A 222 -27.01 -5.23 -18.22
CA ARG A 222 -26.68 -6.67 -18.21
C ARG A 222 -25.90 -7.09 -16.97
N ARG A 223 -24.92 -6.27 -16.55
CA ARG A 223 -24.11 -6.56 -15.35
C ARG A 223 -24.97 -6.53 -14.10
N LEU A 224 -25.70 -5.45 -13.88
CA LEU A 224 -26.60 -5.30 -12.73
C LEU A 224 -27.63 -6.44 -12.66
N ALA A 225 -28.26 -6.79 -13.79
CA ALA A 225 -29.19 -7.92 -13.86
C ALA A 225 -28.54 -9.27 -13.51
N ARG A 226 -27.30 -9.50 -13.94
CA ARG A 226 -26.52 -10.71 -13.59
C ARG A 226 -26.32 -10.83 -12.07
N HIS A 227 -26.16 -9.71 -11.38
CA HIS A 227 -26.03 -9.66 -9.93
C HIS A 227 -27.36 -9.48 -9.19
N GLY A 228 -28.51 -9.69 -9.88
CA GLY A 228 -29.84 -9.67 -9.28
C GLY A 228 -30.42 -8.28 -9.02
N PHE A 229 -29.80 -7.22 -9.50
CA PHE A 229 -30.33 -5.87 -9.40
C PHE A 229 -31.33 -5.62 -10.53
N THR A 230 -32.60 -5.35 -10.19
CA THR A 230 -33.73 -5.24 -11.16
C THR A 230 -34.41 -3.88 -11.13
N GLN A 231 -33.99 -2.95 -10.27
CA GLN A 231 -34.59 -1.64 -10.18
C GLN A 231 -34.40 -0.87 -11.51
N PRO A 232 -35.42 -0.21 -12.06
CA PRO A 232 -35.32 0.56 -13.29
C PRO A 232 -34.48 1.84 -13.05
N PHE A 233 -33.63 2.19 -13.99
CA PHE A 233 -32.83 3.42 -14.00
C PHE A 233 -32.55 3.85 -15.43
N GLN A 234 -32.17 5.13 -15.61
CA GLN A 234 -31.81 5.68 -16.89
C GLN A 234 -30.53 6.51 -16.74
N LEU A 235 -29.42 6.05 -17.35
CA LEU A 235 -28.17 6.78 -17.37
C LEU A 235 -28.27 8.02 -18.29
N GLN A 236 -27.57 9.08 -17.91
CA GLN A 236 -27.39 10.27 -18.70
C GLN A 236 -26.04 10.24 -19.44
N GLU A 237 -26.00 10.77 -20.66
CA GLU A 237 -24.77 10.86 -21.45
C GLU A 237 -23.76 11.81 -20.78
N ASP A 238 -24.23 12.95 -20.24
CA ASP A 238 -23.45 13.80 -19.38
C ASP A 238 -23.61 13.37 -17.90
N PRO A 239 -22.54 12.86 -17.26
CA PRO A 239 -22.61 12.43 -15.85
C PRO A 239 -23.00 13.55 -14.88
N LYS A 240 -22.79 14.84 -15.26
CA LYS A 240 -23.13 15.99 -14.41
C LYS A 240 -24.64 16.22 -14.31
N LEU A 241 -25.38 15.76 -15.31
CA LEU A 241 -26.86 15.87 -15.34
C LEU A 241 -27.56 14.67 -14.68
N GLN A 242 -26.79 13.69 -14.22
CA GLN A 242 -27.31 12.47 -13.62
C GLN A 242 -27.67 12.71 -12.16
N ASP A 243 -28.88 12.28 -11.76
CA ASP A 243 -29.33 12.35 -10.38
C ASP A 243 -28.49 11.45 -9.45
N LYS A 244 -28.58 11.70 -8.13
CA LYS A 244 -27.81 11.01 -7.11
C LYS A 244 -28.09 9.51 -7.10
N LEU A 245 -29.36 9.09 -7.19
CA LEU A 245 -29.74 7.67 -7.15
C LEU A 245 -29.16 6.92 -8.35
N THR A 246 -29.36 7.42 -9.56
CA THR A 246 -28.82 6.84 -10.79
C THR A 246 -27.29 6.81 -10.77
N THR A 247 -26.64 7.83 -10.21
CA THR A 247 -25.17 7.85 -10.02
C THR A 247 -24.72 6.73 -9.11
N TRP A 248 -25.43 6.43 -8.03
CA TRP A 248 -25.11 5.36 -7.10
C TRP A 248 -25.40 3.97 -7.66
N ILE A 249 -26.43 3.84 -8.50
CA ILE A 249 -26.68 2.58 -9.26
C ILE A 249 -25.54 2.33 -10.25
N GLU A 250 -25.04 3.37 -10.90
CA GLU A 250 -23.87 3.25 -11.80
C GLU A 250 -22.59 2.96 -11.01
N TYR A 251 -22.43 3.54 -9.81
CA TYR A 251 -21.34 3.20 -8.89
C TYR A 251 -21.39 1.73 -8.44
N LEU A 252 -22.59 1.21 -8.16
CA LEU A 252 -22.77 -0.22 -7.88
C LEU A 252 -22.31 -1.08 -9.06
N CYS A 253 -22.64 -0.68 -10.30
CA CYS A 253 -22.16 -1.39 -11.49
C CYS A 253 -20.63 -1.37 -11.60
N PHE A 254 -19.97 -0.25 -11.30
CA PHE A 254 -18.51 -0.14 -11.27
C PHE A 254 -17.91 -1.09 -10.22
N GLU A 255 -18.51 -1.22 -9.03
CA GLU A 255 -18.04 -2.14 -8.01
C GLU A 255 -18.24 -3.60 -8.44
N TYR A 256 -19.37 -3.96 -9.08
CA TYR A 256 -19.54 -5.28 -9.68
C TYR A 256 -18.55 -5.57 -10.81
N TRP A 257 -18.17 -4.56 -11.60
CA TRP A 257 -17.16 -4.72 -12.65
C TRP A 257 -15.80 -5.16 -12.07
N TRP A 258 -15.40 -4.60 -10.93
CA TRP A 258 -14.20 -5.02 -10.24
C TRP A 258 -14.34 -6.39 -9.59
N LEU A 259 -15.48 -6.68 -8.98
CA LEU A 259 -15.76 -7.98 -8.36
C LEU A 259 -15.68 -9.09 -9.41
N ASP A 260 -16.31 -8.89 -10.59
CA ASP A 260 -16.24 -9.83 -11.71
C ASP A 260 -14.77 -10.09 -12.11
N ARG A 261 -13.96 -9.06 -12.25
CA ARG A 261 -12.54 -9.20 -12.62
C ARG A 261 -11.73 -9.99 -11.60
N TYR A 262 -11.98 -9.81 -10.31
CA TYR A 262 -11.32 -10.59 -9.28
C TYR A 262 -11.80 -12.04 -9.31
N THR A 263 -13.08 -12.29 -9.52
CA THR A 263 -13.65 -13.63 -9.64
C THR A 263 -13.08 -14.36 -10.87
N ASP A 264 -13.07 -13.71 -12.04
CA ASP A 264 -12.45 -14.24 -13.26
C ASP A 264 -10.96 -14.56 -13.04
N SER A 265 -10.27 -13.70 -12.30
CA SER A 265 -8.85 -13.92 -11.99
C SER A 265 -8.64 -15.12 -11.06
N ILE A 266 -9.53 -15.32 -10.08
CA ILE A 266 -9.51 -16.50 -9.20
C ILE A 266 -9.72 -17.77 -10.04
N GLU A 267 -10.76 -17.80 -10.89
CA GLU A 267 -11.07 -18.96 -11.73
C GLU A 267 -9.92 -19.33 -12.66
N ARG A 268 -9.31 -18.32 -13.29
CA ARG A 268 -8.17 -18.51 -14.20
C ARG A 268 -6.91 -19.01 -13.48
N LEU A 269 -6.63 -18.51 -12.27
CA LEU A 269 -5.39 -18.83 -11.53
C LEU A 269 -5.52 -20.09 -10.68
N LYS A 270 -6.75 -20.52 -10.35
CA LYS A 270 -7.02 -21.66 -9.48
C LYS A 270 -6.40 -22.97 -9.99
N PRO A 271 -6.54 -23.36 -11.27
CA PRO A 271 -5.97 -24.63 -11.76
C PRO A 271 -4.46 -24.73 -11.59
N ASP A 272 -3.72 -23.63 -11.86
CA ASP A 272 -2.28 -23.61 -11.67
C ASP A 272 -1.88 -23.66 -10.19
N HIS A 273 -2.60 -22.93 -9.34
CA HIS A 273 -2.42 -22.98 -7.89
C HIS A 273 -2.63 -24.39 -7.34
N ASP A 274 -3.72 -25.08 -7.71
CA ASP A 274 -4.07 -26.39 -7.21
C ASP A 274 -3.08 -27.45 -7.72
N ARG A 275 -2.65 -27.36 -9.00
CA ARG A 275 -1.61 -28.22 -9.57
C ARG A 275 -0.30 -28.10 -8.80
N ARG A 276 0.18 -26.88 -8.54
CA ARG A 276 1.42 -26.64 -7.80
C ARG A 276 1.34 -27.13 -6.35
N TRP A 277 0.19 -27.01 -5.74
CA TRP A 277 -0.03 -27.57 -4.40
C TRP A 277 0.05 -29.10 -4.42
N GLN A 278 -0.59 -29.73 -5.41
CA GLN A 278 -0.55 -31.18 -5.57
C GLN A 278 0.88 -31.70 -5.79
N GLU A 279 1.69 -30.98 -6.58
CA GLU A 279 3.11 -31.29 -6.77
C GLU A 279 3.91 -31.30 -5.45
N LEU A 280 3.60 -30.37 -4.52
CA LEU A 280 4.21 -30.37 -3.18
C LEU A 280 3.76 -31.57 -2.34
N VAL A 281 2.47 -31.90 -2.41
CA VAL A 281 1.89 -33.05 -1.69
C VAL A 281 2.49 -34.36 -2.19
N ASP A 282 2.58 -34.55 -3.50
CA ASP A 282 3.16 -35.75 -4.14
C ASP A 282 4.64 -35.95 -3.74
N LYS A 283 5.38 -34.82 -3.62
CA LYS A 283 6.77 -34.83 -3.13
C LYS A 283 6.87 -34.97 -1.60
N LYS A 284 5.76 -35.09 -0.89
CA LYS A 284 5.68 -35.17 0.59
C LYS A 284 6.40 -34.02 1.30
N ILE A 285 6.31 -32.82 0.74
CA ILE A 285 6.92 -31.59 1.27
C ILE A 285 6.14 -31.00 2.46
N PRO A 286 4.78 -30.86 2.39
CA PRO A 286 4.00 -30.36 3.52
C PRO A 286 4.01 -31.36 4.70
N LYS A 287 4.10 -30.83 5.92
CA LYS A 287 3.90 -31.63 7.13
C LYS A 287 2.39 -31.97 7.27
N PRO A 288 1.99 -33.02 8.01
CA PRO A 288 0.60 -33.48 8.08
C PRO A 288 -0.42 -32.42 8.52
N HIS A 289 0.01 -31.42 9.27
CA HIS A 289 -0.83 -30.32 9.78
C HIS A 289 -0.76 -29.06 8.89
N GLU A 290 0.07 -29.05 7.86
CA GLU A 290 0.28 -27.89 7.01
C GLU A 290 -0.73 -27.87 5.87
N THR A 291 -1.61 -26.86 5.87
CA THR A 291 -2.53 -26.54 4.78
C THR A 291 -1.94 -25.46 3.88
N GLN A 292 -2.58 -25.23 2.73
CA GLN A 292 -2.22 -24.17 1.78
C GLN A 292 -2.24 -22.78 2.42
N GLU A 293 -3.16 -22.55 3.32
CA GLU A 293 -3.31 -21.30 4.07
C GLU A 293 -2.26 -21.21 5.19
N PHE A 294 -2.07 -22.30 5.95
CA PHE A 294 -1.15 -22.31 7.09
C PHE A 294 0.29 -22.00 6.68
N ILE A 295 0.79 -22.58 5.57
CA ILE A 295 2.18 -22.36 5.13
C ILE A 295 2.49 -20.90 4.79
N ARG A 296 1.46 -20.06 4.58
CA ARG A 296 1.57 -18.62 4.25
C ARG A 296 1.55 -17.73 5.50
N THR A 297 1.26 -18.29 6.65
CA THR A 297 1.18 -17.52 7.91
C THR A 297 2.56 -17.16 8.45
N THR A 298 2.62 -16.07 9.21
CA THR A 298 3.86 -15.65 9.90
C THR A 298 4.41 -16.73 10.85
N PRO A 299 3.58 -17.40 11.69
CA PRO A 299 4.06 -18.50 12.53
C PRO A 299 4.73 -19.62 11.73
N SER A 300 4.15 -20.02 10.57
CA SER A 300 4.74 -21.04 9.70
C SER A 300 6.07 -20.58 9.11
N SER A 301 6.16 -19.31 8.69
CA SER A 301 7.41 -18.74 8.18
C SER A 301 8.51 -18.71 9.25
N MET A 302 8.18 -18.27 10.47
CA MET A 302 9.11 -18.29 11.59
C MET A 302 9.56 -19.70 11.97
N GLN A 303 8.66 -20.70 11.87
CA GLN A 303 9.03 -22.08 12.14
C GLN A 303 10.00 -22.63 11.08
N ARG A 304 9.76 -22.35 9.79
CA ARG A 304 10.70 -22.72 8.74
C ARG A 304 12.09 -22.10 8.92
N GLN A 305 12.14 -20.84 9.34
CA GLN A 305 13.41 -20.17 9.65
C GLN A 305 14.13 -20.88 10.81
N ARG A 306 13.41 -21.20 11.88
CA ARG A 306 14.00 -21.93 13.03
C ARG A 306 14.52 -23.32 12.63
N ASP A 307 13.74 -24.05 11.82
CA ASP A 307 14.14 -25.39 11.32
C ASP A 307 15.44 -25.27 10.51
N ASP A 308 15.56 -24.25 9.66
CA ASP A 308 16.76 -23.99 8.84
C ASP A 308 17.99 -23.64 9.71
N ASP A 309 17.82 -22.72 10.66
CA ASP A 309 18.85 -22.30 11.60
C ASP A 309 19.35 -23.47 12.46
N GLN A 310 18.45 -24.35 12.92
CA GLN A 310 18.80 -25.53 13.69
C GLN A 310 19.58 -26.55 12.86
N ALA A 311 19.13 -26.81 11.64
CA ALA A 311 19.80 -27.73 10.72
C ALA A 311 21.20 -27.22 10.33
N TRP A 312 21.32 -25.91 10.08
CA TRP A 312 22.61 -25.27 9.81
C TRP A 312 23.57 -25.36 11.01
N LYS A 313 23.11 -25.03 12.23
CA LYS A 313 23.91 -25.16 13.45
C LYS A 313 24.36 -26.59 13.69
N ALA A 314 23.49 -27.58 13.48
CA ALA A 314 23.81 -29.00 13.61
C ALA A 314 24.89 -29.42 12.61
N LYS A 315 24.80 -28.96 11.34
CA LYS A 315 25.82 -29.19 10.33
C LYS A 315 27.17 -28.60 10.72
N MET A 316 27.21 -27.33 11.16
CA MET A 316 28.44 -26.66 11.57
C MET A 316 29.09 -27.34 12.78
N ALA A 317 28.29 -27.75 13.77
CA ALA A 317 28.78 -28.49 14.92
C ALA A 317 29.37 -29.87 14.53
N ALA A 318 28.70 -30.61 13.63
CA ALA A 318 29.19 -31.88 13.15
C ALA A 318 30.49 -31.74 12.32
N GLU A 319 30.61 -30.67 11.51
CA GLU A 319 31.84 -30.37 10.77
C GLU A 319 33.00 -30.02 11.72
N ALA A 320 32.75 -29.21 12.75
CA ALA A 320 33.77 -28.86 13.74
C ALA A 320 34.25 -30.10 14.52
N GLU A 321 33.31 -30.96 14.93
CA GLU A 321 33.62 -32.21 15.60
C GLU A 321 34.43 -33.17 14.68
N ALA A 322 34.01 -33.32 13.45
CA ALA A 322 34.74 -34.18 12.50
C ALA A 322 36.17 -33.68 12.27
N LYS A 323 36.40 -32.37 12.13
CA LYS A 323 37.73 -31.74 12.07
C LYS A 323 38.55 -32.06 13.30
N ARG A 324 37.98 -31.94 14.48
CA ARG A 324 38.65 -32.26 15.77
C ARG A 324 39.06 -33.72 15.85
N VAL A 325 38.12 -34.61 15.54
CA VAL A 325 38.38 -36.07 15.55
C VAL A 325 39.45 -36.45 14.54
N TYR A 326 39.40 -35.88 13.32
CA TYR A 326 40.42 -36.08 12.31
C TYR A 326 41.81 -35.63 12.81
N PHE A 327 41.90 -34.42 13.38
CA PHE A 327 43.18 -33.93 13.91
C PHE A 327 43.70 -34.87 15.02
N LEU A 328 42.88 -35.20 16.01
CA LEU A 328 43.22 -36.06 17.16
C LEU A 328 43.69 -37.45 16.68
N THR A 329 43.05 -38.02 15.69
CA THR A 329 43.32 -39.43 15.25
C THR A 329 44.40 -39.55 14.23
N GLN A 330 44.68 -38.50 13.44
CA GLN A 330 45.59 -38.59 12.27
C GLN A 330 46.83 -37.68 12.41
N LYS A 331 46.72 -36.52 13.11
CA LYS A 331 47.79 -35.52 13.13
C LYS A 331 48.42 -35.28 14.49
N ASP A 332 47.65 -35.47 15.57
CA ASP A 332 48.13 -35.22 16.92
C ASP A 332 49.24 -36.19 17.32
N PRO A 333 50.38 -35.75 17.90
CA PRO A 333 51.44 -36.60 18.40
C PRO A 333 50.94 -37.63 19.40
N SER A 334 49.91 -37.33 20.18
CA SER A 334 49.29 -38.22 21.17
C SER A 334 48.43 -39.36 20.54
N ARG A 335 48.24 -39.36 19.23
CA ARG A 335 47.37 -40.34 18.54
C ARG A 335 47.80 -41.79 18.77
N LEU A 336 49.10 -42.03 19.06
CA LEU A 336 49.64 -43.35 19.34
C LEU A 336 49.21 -43.93 20.67
N SER A 337 48.78 -43.09 21.60
CA SER A 337 48.20 -43.52 22.89
C SER A 337 46.75 -44.07 22.73
N ILE A 338 46.12 -43.86 21.57
CA ILE A 338 44.77 -44.34 21.28
C ILE A 338 44.90 -45.58 20.40
N PRO A 339 44.33 -46.73 20.82
CA PRO A 339 44.33 -47.93 20.02
C PRO A 339 43.79 -47.70 18.61
N GLU A 340 44.40 -48.40 17.61
CA GLU A 340 44.06 -48.21 16.20
C GLU A 340 42.56 -48.42 15.93
N GLU A 341 41.97 -49.46 16.49
CA GLU A 341 40.54 -49.79 16.34
C GLU A 341 39.66 -48.69 16.91
N LYS A 342 40.04 -48.11 18.03
CA LYS A 342 39.31 -46.96 18.62
C LYS A 342 39.41 -45.72 17.75
N ARG A 343 40.57 -45.46 17.12
CA ARG A 343 40.72 -44.33 16.17
C ARG A 343 39.83 -44.54 14.94
N LYS A 344 39.74 -45.75 14.39
CA LYS A 344 38.86 -46.10 13.27
C LYS A 344 37.38 -45.89 13.65
N GLN A 345 36.95 -46.32 14.84
CA GLN A 345 35.59 -46.15 15.34
C GLN A 345 35.24 -44.67 15.51
N MET A 346 36.14 -43.88 16.07
CA MET A 346 35.93 -42.42 16.24
C MET A 346 35.76 -41.72 14.87
N LEU A 347 36.59 -42.04 13.88
CA LEU A 347 36.49 -41.51 12.51
C LEU A 347 35.15 -41.92 11.86
N LEU A 348 34.78 -43.20 11.96
CA LEU A 348 33.54 -43.70 11.42
C LEU A 348 32.31 -42.97 12.03
N ALA A 349 32.29 -42.86 13.37
CA ALA A 349 31.21 -42.15 14.07
C ALA A 349 31.10 -40.66 13.65
N ALA A 350 32.24 -39.97 13.58
CA ALA A 350 32.26 -38.57 13.09
C ALA A 350 31.82 -38.46 11.64
N THR A 351 32.18 -39.39 10.76
CA THR A 351 31.74 -39.40 9.37
C THR A 351 30.24 -39.63 9.25
N ILE A 352 29.67 -40.57 9.98
CA ILE A 352 28.24 -40.85 10.01
C ILE A 352 27.46 -39.56 10.46
N LYS A 353 27.97 -38.93 11.51
CA LYS A 353 27.34 -37.73 12.09
C LYS A 353 27.35 -36.54 11.10
N ILE A 354 28.47 -36.27 10.42
CA ILE A 354 28.58 -35.19 9.43
C ILE A 354 27.70 -35.46 8.20
N VAL A 355 27.66 -36.69 7.70
CA VAL A 355 26.82 -37.09 6.56
C VAL A 355 25.34 -36.90 6.92
N ALA A 356 24.91 -37.34 8.11
CA ALA A 356 23.54 -37.20 8.58
C ALA A 356 23.15 -35.71 8.74
N ALA A 357 24.03 -34.89 9.35
CA ALA A 357 23.80 -33.47 9.53
C ALA A 357 23.74 -32.70 8.19
N LYS A 358 24.61 -33.02 7.25
CA LYS A 358 24.56 -32.46 5.87
C LYS A 358 23.26 -32.81 5.18
N LYS A 359 22.87 -34.10 5.20
CA LYS A 359 21.60 -34.53 4.60
C LYS A 359 20.39 -33.84 5.21
N LEU A 360 20.37 -33.67 6.54
CA LEU A 360 19.30 -32.93 7.22
C LEU A 360 19.24 -31.49 6.75
N TYR A 361 20.36 -30.79 6.72
CA TYR A 361 20.42 -29.40 6.26
C TYR A 361 19.94 -29.25 4.81
N GLU A 362 20.44 -30.08 3.92
CA GLU A 362 20.08 -30.06 2.50
C GLU A 362 18.57 -30.34 2.30
N SER A 363 18.03 -31.33 3.00
CA SER A 363 16.59 -31.65 2.93
C SER A 363 15.71 -30.54 3.49
N THR A 364 16.13 -29.91 4.60
CA THR A 364 15.40 -28.76 5.19
C THR A 364 15.42 -27.57 4.26
N LYS A 365 16.60 -27.24 3.71
CA LYS A 365 16.74 -26.16 2.74
C LYS A 365 15.89 -26.39 1.50
N GLN A 366 15.99 -27.57 0.88
CA GLN A 366 15.21 -27.91 -0.31
C GLN A 366 13.71 -27.81 -0.05
N ARG A 367 13.24 -28.27 1.13
CA ARG A 367 11.84 -28.11 1.52
C ARG A 367 11.44 -26.63 1.62
N ASN A 368 12.24 -25.80 2.30
CA ASN A 368 11.97 -24.38 2.47
C ASN A 368 11.96 -23.64 1.13
N ASP A 369 12.87 -23.96 0.23
CA ASP A 369 12.92 -23.40 -1.12
C ASP A 369 11.66 -23.75 -1.93
N LEU A 370 11.21 -25.01 -1.89
CA LEU A 370 10.00 -25.45 -2.59
C LEU A 370 8.73 -24.77 -2.04
N VAL A 371 8.58 -24.67 -0.71
CA VAL A 371 7.45 -23.95 -0.09
C VAL A 371 7.49 -22.46 -0.44
N THR A 372 8.65 -21.84 -0.40
CA THR A 372 8.81 -20.41 -0.73
C THR A 372 8.48 -20.16 -2.20
N ASN A 373 8.91 -21.02 -3.10
CA ASN A 373 8.59 -20.93 -4.51
C ASN A 373 7.08 -21.06 -4.75
N PHE A 374 6.42 -22.03 -4.12
CA PHE A 374 4.96 -22.17 -4.19
C PHE A 374 4.26 -20.88 -3.73
N ILE A 375 4.64 -20.33 -2.58
CA ILE A 375 4.05 -19.08 -2.05
C ILE A 375 4.22 -17.93 -3.05
N ARG A 376 5.42 -17.77 -3.62
CA ARG A 376 5.74 -16.71 -4.57
C ARG A 376 4.96 -16.87 -5.88
N GLU A 377 4.95 -18.07 -6.45
CA GLU A 377 4.36 -18.33 -7.76
C GLU A 377 2.83 -18.34 -7.73
N THR A 378 2.23 -18.58 -6.56
CA THR A 378 0.77 -18.55 -6.36
C THR A 378 0.29 -17.30 -5.60
N PHE A 379 1.14 -16.29 -5.45
CA PHE A 379 0.81 -15.04 -4.75
C PHE A 379 -0.37 -14.31 -5.40
N ALA A 380 -0.41 -14.29 -6.74
CA ALA A 380 -1.48 -13.64 -7.49
C ALA A 380 -2.87 -14.25 -7.22
N TYR A 381 -2.96 -15.58 -7.07
CA TYR A 381 -4.20 -16.26 -6.72
C TYR A 381 -4.72 -15.84 -5.34
N VAL A 382 -3.85 -15.83 -4.34
CA VAL A 382 -4.23 -15.44 -2.97
C VAL A 382 -4.56 -13.96 -2.90
N GLY A 383 -3.84 -13.12 -3.64
CA GLY A 383 -4.17 -11.71 -3.82
C GLY A 383 -5.57 -11.53 -4.38
N ALA A 384 -5.89 -12.19 -5.49
CA ALA A 384 -7.22 -12.12 -6.11
C ALA A 384 -8.35 -12.58 -5.16
N LYS A 385 -8.13 -13.66 -4.38
CA LYS A 385 -9.11 -14.11 -3.35
C LYS A 385 -9.34 -13.05 -2.28
N ARG A 386 -8.27 -12.44 -1.77
CA ARG A 386 -8.36 -11.40 -0.76
C ARG A 386 -9.07 -10.16 -1.30
N ASP A 387 -8.69 -9.74 -2.52
CA ASP A 387 -9.24 -8.56 -3.15
C ASP A 387 -10.73 -8.76 -3.49
N ALA A 388 -11.13 -9.96 -3.94
CA ALA A 388 -12.53 -10.33 -4.13
C ALA A 388 -13.33 -10.29 -2.82
N ALA A 389 -12.77 -10.82 -1.73
CA ALA A 389 -13.46 -10.82 -0.43
C ALA A 389 -13.65 -9.41 0.13
N GLY A 390 -12.63 -8.55 0.05
CA GLY A 390 -12.74 -7.14 0.43
C GLY A 390 -13.73 -6.38 -0.45
N HIS A 391 -13.68 -6.65 -1.76
CA HIS A 391 -14.59 -6.02 -2.73
C HIS A 391 -16.04 -6.43 -2.57
N ALA A 392 -16.30 -7.68 -2.21
CA ALA A 392 -17.65 -8.15 -1.91
C ALA A 392 -18.29 -7.38 -0.73
N ALA A 393 -17.49 -7.07 0.31
CA ALA A 393 -17.96 -6.25 1.43
C ALA A 393 -18.28 -4.81 1.00
N LEU A 394 -17.44 -4.21 0.14
CA LEU A 394 -17.68 -2.88 -0.42
C LEU A 394 -18.93 -2.88 -1.32
N THR A 395 -19.05 -3.83 -2.21
CA THR A 395 -20.21 -3.96 -3.12
C THR A 395 -21.52 -4.12 -2.33
N GLN A 396 -21.50 -4.93 -1.27
CA GLN A 396 -22.65 -5.10 -0.38
C GLN A 396 -23.03 -3.77 0.31
N TRP A 397 -22.04 -3.03 0.83
CA TRP A 397 -22.28 -1.72 1.42
C TRP A 397 -22.88 -0.73 0.41
N VAL A 398 -22.36 -0.69 -0.83
CA VAL A 398 -22.91 0.18 -1.88
C VAL A 398 -24.35 -0.20 -2.22
N LEU A 399 -24.65 -1.49 -2.32
CA LEU A 399 -26.01 -1.99 -2.56
C LEU A 399 -26.98 -1.53 -1.46
N GLU A 400 -26.57 -1.56 -0.21
CA GLU A 400 -27.36 -1.09 0.95
C GLU A 400 -27.60 0.42 0.94
N GLN A 401 -26.76 1.21 0.27
CA GLN A 401 -26.95 2.67 0.17
C GLN A 401 -28.08 3.04 -0.83
N VAL A 402 -28.32 2.22 -1.86
CA VAL A 402 -29.29 2.54 -2.92
C VAL A 402 -30.70 2.80 -2.37
N PRO A 403 -31.31 1.92 -1.56
CA PRO A 403 -32.65 2.17 -1.01
C PRO A 403 -32.68 3.36 -0.04
N LEU A 404 -31.56 3.64 0.65
CA LEU A 404 -31.48 4.81 1.56
C LEU A 404 -31.49 6.13 0.77
N ILE A 405 -30.77 6.18 -0.36
CA ILE A 405 -30.73 7.34 -1.25
C ILE A 405 -32.10 7.53 -1.93
N GLU A 406 -32.76 6.46 -2.31
CA GLU A 406 -34.10 6.50 -2.88
C GLU A 406 -35.10 7.08 -1.87
N ALA A 407 -35.07 6.65 -0.61
CA ALA A 407 -35.92 7.19 0.45
C ALA A 407 -35.65 8.69 0.71
N GLU A 408 -34.38 9.13 0.68
CA GLU A 408 -34.01 10.54 0.79
C GLU A 408 -34.57 11.38 -0.37
N SER A 409 -34.65 10.82 -1.57
CA SER A 409 -35.17 11.52 -2.75
C SER A 409 -36.69 11.69 -2.74
N VAL A 410 -37.42 10.78 -2.07
CA VAL A 410 -38.87 10.83 -1.93
C VAL A 410 -39.32 11.82 -0.84
N GLN A 411 -38.43 12.20 0.10
CA GLN A 411 -38.69 13.15 1.19
C GLN A 411 -37.90 14.46 1.05
N PRO A 412 -38.10 15.29 0.01
CA PRO A 412 -37.24 16.45 -0.21
C PRO A 412 -37.46 17.62 0.81
N ASN A 413 -38.37 17.49 1.78
CA ASN A 413 -38.80 18.66 2.60
C ASN A 413 -39.07 18.38 4.09
N MET A 414 -38.35 17.52 4.78
CA MET A 414 -38.36 17.51 6.23
C MET A 414 -36.95 17.71 6.81
N THR A 415 -36.60 19.00 6.87
CA THR A 415 -35.73 19.65 7.87
C THR A 415 -34.27 19.20 8.00
N VAL A 416 -33.40 20.08 7.57
CA VAL A 416 -32.39 20.58 8.52
C VAL A 416 -32.75 22.05 8.79
N ALA A 417 -33.52 22.31 9.82
CA ALA A 417 -33.56 23.61 10.44
C ALA A 417 -32.13 23.87 10.95
N ALA A 418 -31.47 24.81 10.32
CA ALA A 418 -30.23 25.36 10.84
C ALA A 418 -30.47 25.81 12.28
N PRO A 419 -29.57 25.55 13.25
CA PRO A 419 -29.68 26.14 14.55
C PRO A 419 -29.57 27.63 14.38
N ASP A 420 -30.68 28.34 14.76
CA ASP A 420 -30.76 29.78 14.83
C ASP A 420 -29.57 30.32 15.65
N THR A 421 -28.57 30.80 14.99
CA THR A 421 -27.51 31.62 15.58
C THR A 421 -28.18 32.98 15.91
N LYS A 422 -28.82 33.05 17.08
CA LYS A 422 -29.21 34.32 17.68
C LYS A 422 -27.95 35.15 17.87
N SER A 423 -27.73 36.03 16.91
CA SER A 423 -26.78 37.13 16.99
C SER A 423 -27.20 38.02 18.18
N GLY A 424 -26.61 37.79 19.33
CA GLY A 424 -26.71 38.65 20.49
C GLY A 424 -26.03 39.98 20.22
N LYS A 425 -26.78 40.95 19.71
CA LYS A 425 -26.36 42.35 19.73
C LYS A 425 -26.14 42.78 21.18
N ARG A 426 -24.87 42.84 21.60
CA ARG A 426 -24.47 43.55 22.80
C ARG A 426 -24.74 45.03 22.57
N LYS A 427 -25.79 45.57 23.26
CA LYS A 427 -25.98 47.01 23.47
C LYS A 427 -24.79 47.51 24.28
N ARG A 428 -24.05 48.42 23.68
CA ARG A 428 -23.09 49.29 24.37
C ARG A 428 -23.91 50.34 25.13
N SER A 429 -23.99 50.25 26.44
CA SER A 429 -24.48 51.37 27.28
C SER A 429 -23.42 52.47 27.28
N GLN A 430 -23.78 53.59 26.73
CA GLN A 430 -23.17 54.86 26.95
C GLN A 430 -23.64 55.32 28.32
N ASP A 431 -22.78 55.48 29.28
CA ASP A 431 -23.02 56.31 30.47
C ASP A 431 -22.13 57.55 30.35
N ASP A 432 -22.87 58.66 30.16
CA ASP A 432 -22.40 60.00 30.38
C ASP A 432 -22.19 60.22 31.88
N ALA A 433 -21.10 60.84 32.25
CA ALA A 433 -21.06 61.67 33.43
C ALA A 433 -19.91 62.66 33.31
N ASN A 434 -20.25 63.84 33.25
CA ASN A 434 -19.52 65.07 33.38
C ASN A 434 -19.61 65.52 34.90
N PRO A 435 -19.08 66.65 35.35
CA PRO A 435 -17.72 66.97 35.77
C PRO A 435 -17.70 67.46 37.22
N GLU A 436 -16.55 67.47 37.78
CA GLU A 436 -16.02 68.65 38.54
C GLU A 436 -14.55 68.34 38.85
#